data_983798df0b4779f937c91161d860c07b
#
_entry.id   983798df0b4779f937c91161d860c07b
#
_cell.length_a   1.000
_cell.length_b   1.000
_cell.length_c   1.000
_cell.angle_alpha   90.00
_cell.angle_beta   90.00
_cell.angle_gamma   90.00
#
_symmetry.space_group_name_H-M   'P 1'
#
loop_
_entity.id
_entity.type
_entity.pdbx_description
1 polymer ?
#
loop_
_entity_poly.entity_id
_entity_poly.type
_entity_poly.pdbx_seq_one_letter_code
_entity_poly.pdbx_strand_id
1 'polypeptide(L)'
;MKPAAIVILAIAITVMTTSAEQARPAPKPSILVHLTSGPENPTKAALAFLVARTAIEQGHTVSMFLAGDAVQLLRDSTLDNLAGLGTGKLREHYDIIVKGGGKFYLSGMSSNARGISAAELQGKPAELAPPAILLKLALENERMFTY
;
A
#
# COMPACT_ATOMS: atom_id res chain seq x y z
N MET A 1 19.68 -7.34 -86.25
CA MET A 1 19.91 -7.87 -84.87
C MET A 1 19.34 -6.86 -83.88
N LYS A 2 18.27 -7.20 -83.18
CA LYS A 2 17.65 -6.34 -82.14
C LYS A 2 18.08 -6.83 -80.75
N PRO A 3 18.55 -5.97 -79.83
CA PRO A 3 18.83 -6.41 -78.51
C PRO A 3 17.52 -6.52 -77.65
N ALA A 4 17.41 -7.62 -77.01
CA ALA A 4 16.31 -7.85 -76.05
C ALA A 4 16.54 -7.06 -74.77
N ALA A 5 15.53 -6.26 -74.38
CA ALA A 5 15.49 -5.55 -73.06
C ALA A 5 15.07 -6.51 -71.96
N ILE A 6 15.95 -6.72 -71.00
CA ILE A 6 15.64 -7.47 -69.78
C ILE A 6 14.98 -6.49 -68.77
N VAL A 7 13.70 -6.72 -68.51
CA VAL A 7 12.98 -5.98 -67.44
C VAL A 7 13.20 -6.71 -66.13
N ILE A 8 13.96 -6.11 -65.21
CA ILE A 8 14.13 -6.61 -63.86
C ILE A 8 12.99 -6.05 -63.00
N LEU A 9 12.06 -6.93 -62.61
CA LEU A 9 10.97 -6.60 -61.72
C LEU A 9 11.48 -6.68 -60.25
N ALA A 10 11.71 -5.52 -59.62
CA ALA A 10 12.09 -5.44 -58.22
C ALA A 10 10.84 -5.61 -57.34
N ILE A 11 10.73 -6.74 -56.66
CA ILE A 11 9.67 -6.97 -55.65
C ILE A 11 10.13 -6.35 -54.35
N ALA A 12 9.53 -5.22 -53.97
CA ALA A 12 9.75 -4.61 -52.67
C ALA A 12 8.93 -5.39 -51.59
N ILE A 13 9.61 -6.17 -50.78
CA ILE A 13 9.02 -6.82 -49.60
C ILE A 13 8.93 -5.79 -48.50
N THR A 14 7.72 -5.23 -48.25
CA THR A 14 7.44 -4.37 -47.13
C THR A 14 7.28 -5.24 -45.88
N VAL A 15 8.31 -5.31 -45.07
CA VAL A 15 8.24 -5.96 -43.75
C VAL A 15 7.43 -5.03 -42.83
N MET A 16 6.15 -5.33 -42.60
CA MET A 16 5.38 -4.71 -41.55
C MET A 16 5.88 -5.24 -40.19
N THR A 17 6.73 -4.47 -39.51
CA THR A 17 7.05 -4.70 -38.11
C THR A 17 5.84 -4.30 -37.28
N THR A 18 4.99 -5.27 -36.95
CA THR A 18 4.00 -5.11 -35.86
C THR A 18 4.76 -4.99 -34.57
N SER A 19 4.94 -3.74 -34.08
CA SER A 19 5.34 -3.50 -32.70
C SER A 19 4.23 -4.04 -31.82
N ALA A 20 4.45 -5.22 -31.24
CA ALA A 20 3.62 -5.70 -30.16
C ALA A 20 3.79 -4.71 -28.99
N GLU A 21 2.85 -3.77 -28.85
CA GLU A 21 2.71 -2.92 -27.68
C GLU A 21 2.52 -3.86 -26.50
N GLN A 22 3.60 -4.03 -25.72
CA GLN A 22 3.54 -4.82 -24.49
C GLN A 22 2.53 -4.12 -23.58
N ALA A 23 1.35 -4.71 -23.46
CA ALA A 23 0.30 -4.24 -22.58
C ALA A 23 0.90 -4.06 -21.17
N ARG A 24 1.00 -2.80 -20.70
CA ARG A 24 1.45 -2.50 -19.34
C ARG A 24 0.51 -3.24 -18.38
N PRO A 25 1.05 -4.04 -17.42
CA PRO A 25 0.20 -4.73 -16.45
C PRO A 25 -0.77 -3.74 -15.81
N ALA A 26 -2.04 -4.12 -15.72
CA ALA A 26 -3.04 -3.28 -15.07
C ALA A 26 -2.57 -2.91 -13.64
N PRO A 27 -2.77 -1.67 -13.20
CA PRO A 27 -2.41 -1.26 -11.85
C PRO A 27 -3.13 -2.18 -10.84
N LYS A 28 -2.39 -2.61 -9.82
CA LYS A 28 -2.97 -3.46 -8.77
C LYS A 28 -3.92 -2.64 -7.90
N PRO A 29 -5.00 -3.26 -7.38
CA PRO A 29 -5.95 -2.57 -6.52
C PRO A 29 -5.30 -1.87 -5.33
N SER A 30 -5.77 -0.67 -5.00
CA SER A 30 -5.41 0.03 -3.78
C SER A 30 -6.19 -0.54 -2.58
N ILE A 31 -5.54 -0.61 -1.41
CA ILE A 31 -6.06 -1.27 -0.22
C ILE A 31 -6.07 -0.30 0.96
N LEU A 32 -7.22 -0.20 1.62
CA LEU A 32 -7.35 0.44 2.91
C LEU A 32 -7.45 -0.62 4.01
N VAL A 33 -6.59 -0.52 5.02
CA VAL A 33 -6.71 -1.30 6.27
C VAL A 33 -7.17 -0.36 7.38
N HIS A 34 -8.41 -0.54 7.85
CA HIS A 34 -8.96 0.18 8.98
C HIS A 34 -8.85 -0.66 10.24
N LEU A 35 -8.21 -0.12 11.27
CA LEU A 35 -7.92 -0.83 12.51
C LEU A 35 -8.37 0.00 13.71
N THR A 36 -9.09 -0.63 14.62
CA THR A 36 -9.55 -0.02 15.87
C THR A 36 -8.98 -0.68 17.12
N SER A 37 -8.57 -1.95 17.01
CA SER A 37 -7.93 -2.68 18.11
C SER A 37 -6.48 -2.25 18.30
N GLY A 38 -6.10 -1.95 19.51
CA GLY A 38 -4.77 -1.50 19.90
C GLY A 38 -3.95 -2.56 20.64
N PRO A 39 -3.06 -2.13 21.54
CA PRO A 39 -2.18 -3.04 22.30
C PRO A 39 -2.93 -4.05 23.18
N GLU A 40 -4.18 -3.78 23.52
CA GLU A 40 -5.05 -4.67 24.30
C GLU A 40 -5.41 -5.97 23.56
N ASN A 41 -5.29 -5.95 22.23
CA ASN A 41 -5.48 -7.15 21.40
C ASN A 41 -4.30 -7.31 20.44
N PRO A 42 -3.14 -7.76 20.94
CA PRO A 42 -1.89 -7.79 20.18
C PRO A 42 -1.95 -8.68 18.94
N THR A 43 -2.67 -9.79 19.01
CA THR A 43 -2.80 -10.70 17.85
C THR A 43 -3.62 -10.05 16.73
N LYS A 44 -4.73 -9.39 17.05
CA LYS A 44 -5.57 -8.71 16.07
C LYS A 44 -4.84 -7.50 15.47
N ALA A 45 -4.13 -6.74 16.29
CA ALA A 45 -3.31 -5.62 15.84
C ALA A 45 -2.20 -6.08 14.87
N ALA A 46 -1.42 -7.09 15.26
CA ALA A 46 -0.36 -7.62 14.43
C ALA A 46 -0.90 -8.29 13.15
N LEU A 47 -2.08 -8.93 13.18
CA LEU A 47 -2.73 -9.49 12.00
C LEU A 47 -3.07 -8.42 10.96
N ALA A 48 -3.60 -7.27 11.39
CA ALA A 48 -3.89 -6.16 10.48
C ALA A 48 -2.62 -5.64 9.78
N PHE A 49 -1.52 -5.50 10.53
CA PHE A 49 -0.23 -5.11 9.97
C PHE A 49 0.36 -6.19 9.07
N LEU A 50 0.20 -7.48 9.39
CA LEU A 50 0.62 -8.60 8.54
C LEU A 50 -0.13 -8.58 7.20
N VAL A 51 -1.44 -8.32 7.20
CA VAL A 51 -2.23 -8.21 5.95
C VAL A 51 -1.78 -7.00 5.12
N ALA A 52 -1.57 -5.85 5.75
CA ALA A 52 -1.03 -4.66 5.10
C ALA A 52 0.36 -4.91 4.48
N ARG A 53 1.26 -5.54 5.23
CA ARG A 53 2.57 -5.99 4.74
C ARG A 53 2.44 -6.91 3.52
N THR A 54 1.61 -7.94 3.63
CA THR A 54 1.39 -8.90 2.52
C THR A 54 0.90 -8.19 1.27
N ALA A 55 -0.01 -7.22 1.41
CA ALA A 55 -0.48 -6.42 0.29
C ALA A 55 0.66 -5.60 -0.36
N ILE A 56 1.51 -4.96 0.44
CA ILE A 56 2.72 -4.27 -0.03
C ILE A 56 3.65 -5.22 -0.78
N GLU A 57 3.96 -6.38 -0.22
CA GLU A 57 4.83 -7.40 -0.84
C GLU A 57 4.26 -7.92 -2.17
N GLN A 58 2.95 -7.93 -2.31
CA GLN A 58 2.26 -8.24 -3.56
C GLN A 58 2.18 -7.05 -4.53
N GLY A 59 2.71 -5.87 -4.15
CA GLY A 59 2.79 -4.67 -4.99
C GLY A 59 1.50 -3.84 -5.03
N HIS A 60 0.64 -3.97 -4.03
CA HIS A 60 -0.51 -3.09 -3.84
C HIS A 60 -0.12 -1.78 -3.17
N THR A 61 -0.84 -0.70 -3.47
CA THR A 61 -0.77 0.51 -2.67
C THR A 61 -1.59 0.32 -1.40
N VAL A 62 -1.03 0.67 -0.24
CA VAL A 62 -1.68 0.45 1.06
C VAL A 62 -1.77 1.75 1.84
N SER A 63 -2.96 2.03 2.35
CA SER A 63 -3.23 3.03 3.38
C SER A 63 -3.76 2.33 4.63
N MET A 64 -3.25 2.69 5.80
CA MET A 64 -3.76 2.22 7.07
C MET A 64 -4.42 3.38 7.82
N PHE A 65 -5.68 3.21 8.25
CA PHE A 65 -6.36 4.17 9.11
C PHE A 65 -6.53 3.58 10.51
N LEU A 66 -5.89 4.20 11.48
CA LEU A 66 -5.89 3.77 12.89
C LEU A 66 -6.85 4.67 13.69
N ALA A 67 -7.82 4.07 14.36
CA ALA A 67 -8.75 4.76 15.22
C ALA A 67 -8.89 4.04 16.57
N GLY A 68 -9.59 4.65 17.53
CA GLY A 68 -9.73 4.05 18.86
C GLY A 68 -8.38 3.76 19.50
N ASP A 69 -8.22 2.57 20.05
CA ASP A 69 -6.98 2.15 20.72
C ASP A 69 -5.83 1.88 19.73
N ALA A 70 -6.13 1.63 18.48
CA ALA A 70 -5.13 1.38 17.43
C ALA A 70 -4.15 2.55 17.22
N VAL A 71 -4.52 3.80 17.55
CA VAL A 71 -3.60 4.94 17.39
C VAL A 71 -2.33 4.78 18.25
N GLN A 72 -2.39 4.00 19.32
CA GLN A 72 -1.25 3.73 20.20
C GLN A 72 -0.20 2.80 19.56
N LEU A 73 -0.55 2.10 18.48
CA LEU A 73 0.32 1.15 17.82
C LEU A 73 1.55 1.80 17.15
N LEU A 74 1.48 3.11 16.83
CA LEU A 74 2.61 3.82 16.23
C LEU A 74 3.56 4.47 17.25
N ARG A 75 3.32 4.30 18.56
CA ARG A 75 4.35 4.61 19.57
C ARG A 75 5.53 3.67 19.42
N ASP A 76 6.74 4.19 19.48
CA ASP A 76 7.95 3.35 19.32
C ASP A 76 8.01 2.22 20.36
N SER A 77 7.65 2.52 21.61
CA SER A 77 7.56 1.49 22.65
C SER A 77 6.57 0.38 22.33
N THR A 78 5.45 0.69 21.67
CA THR A 78 4.47 -0.32 21.24
C THR A 78 4.97 -1.10 20.02
N LEU A 79 5.48 -0.40 19.03
CA LEU A 79 6.05 -1.03 17.84
C LEU A 79 7.15 -2.04 18.19
N ASP A 80 8.03 -1.68 19.13
CA ASP A 80 9.20 -2.50 19.48
C ASP A 80 8.85 -3.72 20.33
N ASN A 81 7.80 -3.63 21.15
CA ASN A 81 7.49 -4.65 22.14
C ASN A 81 6.24 -5.48 21.84
N LEU A 82 5.39 -5.06 20.91
CA LEU A 82 4.18 -5.80 20.59
C LEU A 82 4.46 -6.94 19.62
N ALA A 83 4.03 -8.13 20.00
CA ALA A 83 4.01 -9.31 19.14
C ALA A 83 2.66 -10.01 19.27
N GLY A 84 2.07 -10.41 18.15
CA GLY A 84 0.85 -11.20 18.13
C GLY A 84 1.15 -12.70 18.15
N LEU A 85 0.28 -13.47 18.78
CA LEU A 85 0.41 -14.92 18.81
C LEU A 85 0.22 -15.48 17.38
N GLY A 86 1.29 -16.06 16.83
CA GLY A 86 1.31 -16.61 15.47
C GLY A 86 1.35 -15.57 14.34
N THR A 87 1.32 -14.27 14.65
CA THR A 87 1.34 -13.19 13.63
C THR A 87 2.63 -12.37 13.61
N GLY A 88 3.57 -12.64 14.53
CA GLY A 88 4.88 -12.02 14.54
C GLY A 88 4.95 -10.64 15.22
N LYS A 89 6.08 -9.97 15.06
CA LYS A 89 6.37 -8.68 15.68
C LYS A 89 5.82 -7.53 14.88
N LEU A 90 5.19 -6.57 15.57
CA LEU A 90 4.59 -5.41 14.94
C LEU A 90 5.61 -4.54 14.18
N ARG A 91 6.79 -4.32 14.77
CA ARG A 91 7.90 -3.54 14.16
C ARG A 91 8.30 -4.12 12.81
N GLU A 92 8.44 -5.43 12.69
CA GLU A 92 8.86 -6.07 11.45
C GLU A 92 7.84 -5.83 10.32
N HIS A 93 6.55 -5.89 10.63
CA HIS A 93 5.51 -5.57 9.64
C HIS A 93 5.50 -4.09 9.29
N TYR A 94 5.58 -3.22 10.29
CA TYR A 94 5.62 -1.76 10.10
C TYR A 94 6.76 -1.34 9.16
N ASP A 95 7.99 -1.83 9.41
CA ASP A 95 9.16 -1.45 8.62
C ASP A 95 9.00 -1.86 7.14
N ILE A 96 8.42 -3.02 6.86
CA ILE A 96 8.15 -3.47 5.49
C ILE A 96 7.06 -2.60 4.84
N ILE A 97 5.99 -2.26 5.56
CA ILE A 97 4.94 -1.38 5.06
C ILE A 97 5.52 0.00 4.70
N VAL A 98 6.33 0.57 5.58
CA VAL A 98 6.98 1.87 5.36
C VAL A 98 7.93 1.82 4.16
N LYS A 99 8.79 0.81 4.10
CA LYS A 99 9.72 0.60 2.98
C LYS A 99 9.00 0.48 1.63
N GLY A 100 7.81 -0.11 1.63
CA GLY A 100 6.98 -0.27 0.44
C GLY A 100 6.09 0.93 0.13
N GLY A 101 6.23 2.05 0.85
CA GLY A 101 5.50 3.29 0.61
C GLY A 101 4.09 3.34 1.23
N GLY A 102 3.78 2.42 2.15
CA GLY A 102 2.53 2.45 2.91
C GLY A 102 2.41 3.70 3.77
N LYS A 103 1.18 4.22 3.91
CA LYS A 103 0.87 5.44 4.66
C LYS A 103 -0.05 5.15 5.82
N PHE A 104 0.14 5.89 6.92
CA PHE A 104 -0.65 5.76 8.13
C PHE A 104 -1.42 7.05 8.43
N TYR A 105 -2.69 6.90 8.72
CA TYR A 105 -3.59 7.96 9.13
C TYR A 105 -4.12 7.63 10.51
N LEU A 106 -3.92 8.51 11.48
CA LEU A 106 -4.39 8.32 12.85
C LEU A 106 -5.57 9.24 13.10
N SER A 107 -6.68 8.70 13.59
CA SER A 107 -7.81 9.51 14.02
C SER A 107 -7.35 10.59 15.02
N GLY A 108 -7.45 11.86 14.63
CA GLY A 108 -7.06 12.97 15.50
C GLY A 108 -7.81 12.99 16.83
N MET A 109 -9.10 12.65 16.83
CA MET A 109 -9.91 12.57 18.05
C MET A 109 -9.42 11.44 18.98
N SER A 110 -9.16 10.26 18.41
CA SER A 110 -8.65 9.12 19.18
C SER A 110 -7.25 9.37 19.71
N SER A 111 -6.40 10.02 18.92
CA SER A 111 -5.04 10.41 19.29
C SER A 111 -5.04 11.41 20.43
N ASN A 112 -5.85 12.46 20.33
CA ASN A 112 -5.97 13.47 21.38
C ASN A 112 -6.44 12.85 22.70
N ALA A 113 -7.46 11.98 22.67
CA ALA A 113 -7.96 11.29 23.84
C ALA A 113 -6.92 10.37 24.52
N ARG A 114 -5.87 9.97 23.80
CA ARG A 114 -4.79 9.07 24.29
C ARG A 114 -3.44 9.75 24.42
N GLY A 115 -3.42 11.08 24.32
CA GLY A 115 -2.22 11.89 24.46
C GLY A 115 -1.18 11.66 23.37
N ILE A 116 -1.61 11.25 22.17
CA ILE A 116 -0.71 11.08 21.03
C ILE A 116 -0.67 12.38 20.24
N SER A 117 0.51 12.96 20.13
CA SER A 117 0.75 14.21 19.42
C SER A 117 1.40 14.00 18.07
N ALA A 118 1.36 15.03 17.21
CA ALA A 118 2.09 15.03 15.96
C ALA A 118 3.60 14.85 16.12
N ALA A 119 4.16 15.24 17.28
CA ALA A 119 5.58 15.06 17.58
C ALA A 119 5.98 13.58 17.68
N GLU A 120 5.09 12.71 18.19
CA GLU A 120 5.33 11.25 18.25
C GLU A 120 5.31 10.58 16.86
N LEU A 121 4.81 11.28 15.85
CA LEU A 121 4.74 10.80 14.46
C LEU A 121 5.90 11.30 13.60
N GLN A 122 6.80 12.14 14.15
CA GLN A 122 7.95 12.63 13.38
C GLN A 122 8.83 11.48 12.87
N GLY A 123 9.24 11.58 11.61
CA GLY A 123 10.02 10.53 10.94
C GLY A 123 9.23 9.30 10.50
N LYS A 124 7.94 9.24 10.77
CA LYS A 124 7.02 8.18 10.31
C LYS A 124 6.17 8.68 9.14
N PRO A 125 5.82 7.85 8.15
CA PRO A 125 4.88 8.23 7.08
C PRO A 125 3.43 8.22 7.64
N ALA A 126 3.18 9.04 8.65
CA ALA A 126 1.97 9.05 9.44
C ALA A 126 1.49 10.48 9.73
N GLU A 127 0.18 10.70 9.72
CA GLU A 127 -0.43 11.99 10.01
C GLU A 127 -1.71 11.84 10.85
N LEU A 128 -2.03 12.88 11.59
CA LEU A 128 -3.32 12.99 12.28
C LEU A 128 -4.42 13.36 11.26
N ALA A 129 -5.54 12.65 11.29
CA ALA A 129 -6.57 12.75 10.28
C ALA A 129 -7.98 12.91 10.90
N PRO A 130 -8.81 13.82 10.36
CA PRO A 130 -10.22 13.91 10.74
C PRO A 130 -11.02 12.74 10.12
N PRO A 131 -12.26 12.47 10.60
CA PRO A 131 -13.11 11.40 10.06
C PRO A 131 -13.38 11.50 8.55
N ALA A 132 -13.37 12.72 8.00
CA ALA A 132 -13.53 12.93 6.56
C ALA A 132 -12.44 12.24 5.72
N ILE A 133 -11.23 12.09 6.27
CA ILE A 133 -10.16 11.36 5.58
C ILE A 133 -10.43 9.85 5.56
N LEU A 134 -10.99 9.27 6.63
CA LEU A 134 -11.40 7.86 6.59
C LEU A 134 -12.45 7.62 5.50
N LEU A 135 -13.47 8.49 5.43
CA LEU A 135 -14.50 8.39 4.39
C LEU A 135 -13.90 8.52 2.99
N LYS A 136 -13.03 9.50 2.79
CA LYS A 136 -12.32 9.69 1.52
C LYS A 136 -11.53 8.44 1.14
N LEU A 137 -10.71 7.92 2.03
CA LEU A 137 -9.90 6.71 1.79
C LEU A 137 -10.78 5.49 1.49
N ALA A 138 -11.92 5.32 2.19
CA ALA A 138 -12.85 4.23 1.95
C ALA A 138 -13.52 4.30 0.57
N LEU A 139 -13.72 5.50 0.03
CA LEU A 139 -14.29 5.72 -1.31
C LEU A 139 -13.24 5.61 -2.44
N GLU A 140 -11.99 5.96 -2.16
CA GLU A 140 -10.90 5.99 -3.15
C GLU A 140 -10.15 4.64 -3.26
N ASN A 141 -10.17 3.81 -2.20
CA ASN A 141 -9.52 2.51 -2.24
C ASN A 141 -10.48 1.43 -2.75
N GLU A 142 -9.95 0.55 -3.61
CA GLU A 142 -10.76 -0.50 -4.24
C GLU A 142 -11.15 -1.62 -3.28
N ARG A 143 -10.39 -1.83 -2.23
CA ARG A 143 -10.63 -2.84 -1.18
C ARG A 143 -10.38 -2.26 0.20
N MET A 144 -11.23 -2.66 1.15
CA MET A 144 -11.11 -2.26 2.55
C MET A 144 -11.18 -3.49 3.46
N PHE A 145 -10.24 -3.60 4.37
CA PHE A 145 -10.22 -4.58 5.46
C PHE A 145 -10.38 -3.85 6.80
N THR A 146 -11.20 -4.40 7.69
CA THR A 146 -11.46 -3.81 9.01
C THR A 146 -11.16 -4.81 10.12
N TYR A 147 -10.46 -4.35 11.16
CA TYR A 147 -10.00 -5.13 12.31
C TYR A 147 -10.36 -4.48 13.65
#